data_80165e6879277f3b8acc1522a9e0df32
#
_entry.id   80165e6879277f3b8acc1522a9e0df32
#
_cell.length_a   1.000
_cell.length_b   1.000
_cell.length_c   1.000
_cell.angle_alpha   90.00
_cell.angle_beta   90.00
_cell.angle_gamma   90.00
#
_symmetry.space_group_name_H-M   'P 1'
#
loop_
_entity.id
_entity.type
_entity.pdbx_description
1 polymer ?
#
loop_
_entity_poly.entity_id
_entity_poly.type
_entity_poly.pdbx_seq_one_letter_code
_entity_poly.pdbx_strand_id
1 'polypeptide(L)'
;MRREFLKTLGAGAATFLMAQQLRAATPTGPGRLDRVVSPLEYGAKANGRDDDTLAVIRAAQAAARQGIWLVFPAGEYVITDQVSFSGAMAGVKGEKGNLIRLQSSSKRAGFLVRELSERDPIKDPFLVSDLSIECQVTYPDQAAAIYLIDTQGVHVVDNRIRNVQVGHGIYVRGMSNGINSTRAVAYNVFRNNVIEVEPLPDHDCFGIEIEAERLLPAGESSPRESWLRRFVLPDIPVPAHDNLLEGNQISGAYYGISFLGVRRSLVQDNKLQGQIRCMSIQHQSHYNVITGNELTDSLSSSIHLAYGSSFNTVSYNRIRNNRARGEGLLQAYVGASKNDFYMNEVEVGSEGLPKYMIYCAVVANENSFWGNRLSGPAGRAYIAVESAFNSKLRRKSHRGYGLRGADDHFTDRGMYGVRIVGNEVRATSMNVPVYVLAQVGDDRGQYPLLMCELSGNQVQWTGRGPLLELSESQAGLLRQIKLVGNEFAPVPRRDQLVLPRGGKHFSEMVDRAIIPQIEGI
;
A
#
# COMPACT_ATOMS: atom_id res chain seq x y z
N MET A 1 -11.18 -23.88 -5.45
CA MET A 1 -10.00 -23.73 -4.57
C MET A 1 -8.68 -23.97 -5.31
N ARG A 2 -8.34 -25.19 -5.77
CA ARG A 2 -7.07 -25.48 -6.46
C ARG A 2 -6.83 -24.60 -7.72
N ARG A 3 -7.86 -24.31 -8.50
CA ARG A 3 -7.77 -23.49 -9.74
C ARG A 3 -7.52 -22.01 -9.45
N GLU A 4 -8.08 -21.45 -8.40
CA GLU A 4 -7.85 -20.05 -7.99
C GLU A 4 -6.47 -19.90 -7.34
N PHE A 5 -6.04 -20.83 -6.51
CA PHE A 5 -4.68 -20.89 -5.97
C PHE A 5 -3.62 -20.94 -7.07
N LEU A 6 -3.84 -21.76 -8.12
CA LEU A 6 -2.94 -21.81 -9.28
C LEU A 6 -2.92 -20.51 -10.09
N LYS A 7 -4.05 -19.78 -10.16
CA LYS A 7 -4.08 -18.46 -10.81
C LYS A 7 -3.29 -17.40 -10.00
N THR A 8 -3.43 -17.39 -8.68
CA THR A 8 -2.68 -16.47 -7.81
C THR A 8 -1.18 -16.77 -7.86
N LEU A 9 -0.79 -18.05 -7.83
CA LEU A 9 0.59 -18.47 -8.03
C LEU A 9 1.11 -18.08 -9.42
N GLY A 10 0.30 -18.27 -10.47
CA GLY A 10 0.65 -17.91 -11.84
C GLY A 10 0.82 -16.38 -12.00
N ALA A 11 -0.06 -15.60 -11.41
CA ALA A 11 0.04 -14.13 -11.42
C ALA A 11 1.25 -13.64 -10.63
N GLY A 12 1.52 -14.22 -9.46
CA GLY A 12 2.73 -13.92 -8.68
C GLY A 12 4.02 -14.27 -9.42
N ALA A 13 4.07 -15.43 -10.07
CA ALA A 13 5.21 -15.83 -10.90
C ALA A 13 5.42 -14.89 -12.09
N ALA A 14 4.35 -14.50 -12.77
CA ALA A 14 4.42 -13.53 -13.88
C ALA A 14 4.92 -12.16 -13.40
N THR A 15 4.44 -11.68 -12.27
CA THR A 15 4.90 -10.43 -11.63
C THR A 15 6.39 -10.51 -11.32
N PHE A 16 6.86 -11.64 -10.80
CA PHE A 16 8.26 -11.84 -10.46
C PHE A 16 9.16 -11.92 -11.70
N LEU A 17 8.72 -12.61 -12.76
CA LEU A 17 9.44 -12.67 -14.03
C LEU A 17 9.56 -11.31 -14.71
N MET A 18 8.48 -10.53 -14.71
CA MET A 18 8.50 -9.17 -15.23
C MET A 18 9.46 -8.28 -14.45
N ALA A 19 9.44 -8.37 -13.12
CA ALA A 19 10.37 -7.63 -12.26
C ALA A 19 11.83 -8.01 -12.51
N GLN A 20 12.13 -9.28 -12.82
CA GLN A 20 13.48 -9.70 -13.24
C GLN A 20 13.90 -9.05 -14.56
N GLN A 21 12.99 -8.96 -15.54
CA GLN A 21 13.26 -8.25 -16.78
C GLN A 21 13.52 -6.76 -16.55
N LEU A 22 12.72 -6.11 -15.71
CA LEU A 22 12.93 -4.70 -15.35
C LEU A 22 14.25 -4.46 -14.60
N ARG A 23 14.69 -5.42 -13.77
CA ARG A 23 16.00 -5.35 -13.11
C ARG A 23 17.17 -5.46 -14.08
N ALA A 24 17.04 -6.34 -15.07
CA ALA A 24 18.07 -6.56 -16.08
C ALA A 24 18.15 -5.42 -17.11
N ALA A 25 17.10 -4.62 -17.24
CA ALA A 25 17.05 -3.44 -18.07
C ALA A 25 17.91 -2.32 -17.47
N THR A 26 19.23 -2.52 -17.46
CA THR A 26 20.18 -1.43 -17.27
C THR A 26 20.21 -0.61 -18.56
N PRO A 27 20.20 0.72 -18.50
CA PRO A 27 20.37 1.55 -19.67
C PRO A 27 21.76 1.31 -20.27
N THR A 28 21.89 0.32 -21.12
CA THR A 28 23.15 -0.07 -21.78
C THR A 28 23.28 0.51 -23.19
N GLY A 29 22.78 1.72 -23.39
CA GLY A 29 23.06 2.46 -24.62
C GLY A 29 24.49 3.01 -24.60
N PRO A 30 25.51 2.34 -25.13
CA PRO A 30 26.90 2.78 -25.03
C PRO A 30 27.22 4.05 -25.82
N GLY A 31 26.30 4.58 -26.62
CA GLY A 31 26.54 5.74 -27.47
C GLY A 31 26.00 7.08 -26.99
N ARG A 32 25.27 7.11 -25.84
CA ARG A 32 24.60 8.35 -25.37
C ARG A 32 25.25 9.03 -24.15
N LEU A 33 26.17 8.36 -23.43
CA LEU A 33 26.86 8.92 -22.28
C LEU A 33 27.96 9.94 -22.62
N ASP A 34 28.44 9.94 -23.85
CA ASP A 34 29.54 10.82 -24.30
C ASP A 34 29.08 12.26 -24.61
N ARG A 35 27.77 12.49 -24.64
CA ARG A 35 27.19 13.81 -24.84
C ARG A 35 26.22 14.15 -23.75
N VAL A 36 26.55 15.18 -23.00
CA VAL A 36 25.74 15.69 -21.88
C VAL A 36 25.51 17.18 -22.08
N VAL A 37 24.43 17.66 -21.48
CA VAL A 37 24.13 19.08 -21.30
C VAL A 37 24.10 19.38 -19.82
N SER A 38 24.77 20.45 -19.41
CA SER A 38 24.72 20.93 -18.02
C SER A 38 23.89 22.21 -17.91
N PRO A 39 23.11 22.41 -16.83
CA PRO A 39 22.47 23.69 -16.56
C PRO A 39 23.45 24.87 -16.47
N LEU A 40 24.70 24.63 -16.07
CA LEU A 40 25.75 25.65 -16.01
C LEU A 40 26.05 26.27 -17.39
N GLU A 41 25.97 25.50 -18.46
CA GLU A 41 26.15 25.97 -19.85
C GLU A 41 25.03 26.94 -20.28
N TYR A 42 23.89 26.91 -19.59
CA TYR A 42 22.72 27.74 -19.87
C TYR A 42 22.51 28.86 -18.84
N GLY A 43 23.54 29.12 -18.02
CA GLY A 43 23.59 30.25 -17.11
C GLY A 43 23.13 29.96 -15.69
N ALA A 44 22.95 28.69 -15.29
CA ALA A 44 22.74 28.34 -13.88
C ALA A 44 23.95 28.78 -13.05
N LYS A 45 23.69 29.32 -11.88
CA LYS A 45 24.74 29.76 -10.94
C LYS A 45 25.16 28.64 -10.00
N ALA A 46 24.24 27.73 -9.70
CA ALA A 46 24.44 26.60 -8.79
C ALA A 46 25.09 27.02 -7.44
N ASN A 47 24.70 28.19 -6.90
CA ASN A 47 25.28 28.81 -5.70
C ASN A 47 24.31 28.75 -4.49
N GLY A 48 23.16 28.10 -4.62
CA GLY A 48 22.15 27.96 -3.57
C GLY A 48 21.36 29.23 -3.24
N ARG A 49 21.46 30.28 -4.05
CA ARG A 49 20.81 31.58 -3.81
C ARG A 49 20.01 32.09 -5.01
N ASP A 50 20.63 32.06 -6.19
CA ASP A 50 20.01 32.54 -7.42
C ASP A 50 19.04 31.51 -7.95
N ASP A 51 17.93 31.96 -8.55
CA ASP A 51 16.96 31.08 -9.19
C ASP A 51 17.51 30.54 -10.51
N ASP A 52 17.79 29.25 -10.55
CA ASP A 52 18.34 28.53 -11.69
C ASP A 52 17.26 27.92 -12.60
N THR A 53 15.96 28.11 -12.29
CA THR A 53 14.83 27.44 -12.97
C THR A 53 14.90 27.60 -14.49
N LEU A 54 15.07 28.82 -14.98
CA LEU A 54 15.11 29.10 -16.43
C LEU A 54 16.33 28.48 -17.11
N ALA A 55 17.48 28.44 -16.44
CA ALA A 55 18.68 27.81 -16.95
C ALA A 55 18.49 26.30 -17.08
N VAL A 56 17.89 25.66 -16.07
CA VAL A 56 17.56 24.22 -16.09
C VAL A 56 16.53 23.90 -17.16
N ILE A 57 15.50 24.73 -17.36
CA ILE A 57 14.51 24.56 -18.43
C ILE A 57 15.20 24.60 -19.81
N ARG A 58 16.08 25.57 -20.04
CA ARG A 58 16.82 25.70 -21.31
C ARG A 58 17.74 24.51 -21.56
N ALA A 59 18.44 24.05 -20.54
CA ALA A 59 19.30 22.86 -20.59
C ALA A 59 18.48 21.61 -20.91
N ALA A 60 17.33 21.41 -20.23
CA ALA A 60 16.42 20.28 -20.51
C ALA A 60 15.90 20.29 -21.97
N GLN A 61 15.51 21.47 -22.47
CA GLN A 61 15.09 21.62 -23.87
C GLN A 61 16.23 21.33 -24.86
N ALA A 62 17.46 21.72 -24.55
CA ALA A 62 18.63 21.43 -25.37
C ALA A 62 18.94 19.93 -25.34
N ALA A 63 18.92 19.29 -24.19
CA ALA A 63 19.09 17.85 -24.05
C ALA A 63 18.03 17.08 -24.84
N ALA A 64 16.76 17.52 -24.78
CA ALA A 64 15.67 16.92 -25.54
C ALA A 64 15.86 17.04 -27.05
N ARG A 65 16.24 18.22 -27.58
CA ARG A 65 16.50 18.42 -29.01
C ARG A 65 17.65 17.55 -29.56
N GLN A 66 18.60 17.22 -28.70
CA GLN A 66 19.78 16.44 -29.08
C GLN A 66 19.65 14.94 -28.76
N GLY A 67 18.64 14.55 -27.99
CA GLY A 67 18.45 13.17 -27.52
C GLY A 67 19.53 12.71 -26.52
N ILE A 68 20.07 13.62 -25.71
CA ILE A 68 21.20 13.37 -24.80
C ILE A 68 20.82 13.57 -23.33
N TRP A 69 21.78 13.38 -22.44
CA TRP A 69 21.60 13.49 -21.00
C TRP A 69 21.58 14.95 -20.53
N LEU A 70 20.69 15.23 -19.57
CA LEU A 70 20.82 16.40 -18.67
C LEU A 70 21.58 15.96 -17.43
N VAL A 71 22.72 16.60 -17.15
CA VAL A 71 23.55 16.28 -16.00
C VAL A 71 23.66 17.51 -15.10
N PHE A 72 23.40 17.31 -13.81
CA PHE A 72 23.61 18.30 -12.77
C PHE A 72 24.99 18.08 -12.13
N PRO A 73 26.02 18.88 -12.46
CA PRO A 73 27.29 18.86 -11.76
C PRO A 73 27.17 19.21 -10.27
N ALA A 74 28.27 19.06 -9.55
CA ALA A 74 28.35 19.54 -8.16
C ALA A 74 27.97 21.02 -8.06
N GLY A 75 27.14 21.37 -7.09
CA GLY A 75 26.62 22.72 -6.85
C GLY A 75 25.22 22.70 -6.27
N GLU A 76 24.73 23.85 -5.84
CA GLU A 76 23.41 24.02 -5.24
C GLU A 76 22.50 24.80 -6.18
N TYR A 77 21.54 24.11 -6.81
CA TYR A 77 20.59 24.68 -7.78
C TYR A 77 19.27 25.03 -7.09
N VAL A 78 18.80 26.26 -7.21
CA VAL A 78 17.48 26.68 -6.71
C VAL A 78 16.46 26.63 -7.83
N ILE A 79 15.37 25.86 -7.62
CA ILE A 79 14.27 25.66 -8.57
C ILE A 79 12.99 26.17 -7.91
N THR A 80 12.35 27.17 -8.53
CA THR A 80 11.15 27.83 -7.98
C THR A 80 9.87 27.53 -8.75
N ASP A 81 9.96 26.81 -9.87
CA ASP A 81 8.83 26.42 -10.71
C ASP A 81 9.03 25.00 -11.26
N GLN A 82 8.03 24.47 -11.93
CA GLN A 82 8.08 23.12 -12.49
C GLN A 82 9.00 23.04 -13.74
N VAL A 83 9.92 22.11 -13.72
CA VAL A 83 10.77 21.77 -14.86
C VAL A 83 10.26 20.50 -15.53
N SER A 84 9.89 20.59 -16.80
CA SER A 84 9.39 19.45 -17.57
C SER A 84 10.52 18.78 -18.37
N PHE A 85 10.60 17.46 -18.24
CA PHE A 85 11.46 16.61 -19.02
C PHE A 85 10.63 15.83 -20.05
N SER A 86 11.07 15.83 -21.30
CA SER A 86 10.40 15.08 -22.37
C SER A 86 11.10 13.77 -22.66
N GLY A 87 10.37 12.81 -23.22
CA GLY A 87 10.88 11.51 -23.61
C GLY A 87 11.95 11.51 -24.71
N ALA A 88 12.16 12.65 -25.37
CA ALA A 88 13.25 12.79 -26.35
C ALA A 88 14.64 12.82 -25.68
N MET A 89 14.74 13.18 -24.40
CA MET A 89 16.01 13.15 -23.66
C MET A 89 16.43 11.70 -23.38
N ALA A 90 17.74 11.46 -23.25
CA ALA A 90 18.25 10.16 -22.79
C ALA A 90 17.91 9.91 -21.30
N GLY A 91 17.96 10.94 -20.47
CA GLY A 91 17.65 10.89 -19.05
C GLY A 91 18.17 12.13 -18.31
N VAL A 92 18.03 12.07 -16.99
CA VAL A 92 18.50 13.11 -16.06
C VAL A 92 19.38 12.45 -15.00
N LYS A 93 20.54 13.04 -14.72
CA LYS A 93 21.49 12.50 -13.76
C LYS A 93 22.13 13.59 -12.91
N GLY A 94 22.39 13.28 -11.64
CA GLY A 94 23.21 14.10 -10.75
C GLY A 94 24.65 13.58 -10.66
N GLU A 95 25.62 14.45 -10.58
CA GLU A 95 26.97 14.11 -10.16
C GLU A 95 27.12 14.23 -8.65
N LYS A 96 28.15 13.63 -8.09
CA LYS A 96 28.45 13.74 -6.65
C LYS A 96 28.57 15.21 -6.24
N GLY A 97 27.84 15.58 -5.21
CA GLY A 97 27.82 16.96 -4.69
C GLY A 97 26.78 17.88 -5.35
N ASN A 98 25.90 17.35 -6.21
CA ASN A 98 24.72 18.09 -6.63
C ASN A 98 23.74 18.24 -5.47
N LEU A 99 23.09 19.40 -5.36
CA LEU A 99 21.97 19.66 -4.47
C LEU A 99 20.95 20.51 -5.20
N ILE A 100 19.73 20.03 -5.32
CA ILE A 100 18.64 20.74 -5.97
C ILE A 100 17.65 21.15 -4.88
N ARG A 101 17.50 22.44 -4.66
CA ARG A 101 16.55 23.02 -3.72
C ARG A 101 15.27 23.42 -4.45
N LEU A 102 14.20 22.72 -4.17
CA LEU A 102 12.87 23.09 -4.64
C LEU A 102 12.28 24.08 -3.63
N GLN A 103 12.11 25.33 -4.04
CA GLN A 103 11.63 26.40 -3.14
C GLN A 103 10.46 27.14 -3.78
N SER A 104 9.28 27.09 -3.20
CA SER A 104 8.14 27.89 -3.65
C SER A 104 7.01 27.91 -2.63
N SER A 105 6.36 29.05 -2.48
CA SER A 105 5.10 29.21 -1.74
C SER A 105 3.89 29.51 -2.64
N SER A 106 4.12 29.74 -3.93
CA SER A 106 3.10 30.22 -4.87
C SER A 106 2.95 29.36 -6.12
N LYS A 107 3.83 28.38 -6.32
CA LYS A 107 3.87 27.52 -7.50
C LYS A 107 4.27 26.10 -7.13
N ARG A 108 3.95 25.17 -8.02
CA ARG A 108 4.53 23.81 -7.99
C ARG A 108 5.99 23.92 -8.44
N ALA A 109 6.91 23.50 -7.59
CA ALA A 109 8.31 23.36 -7.93
C ALA A 109 8.69 21.88 -7.93
N GLY A 110 9.43 21.43 -8.93
CA GLY A 110 9.83 20.02 -9.06
C GLY A 110 10.03 19.58 -10.48
N PHE A 111 10.26 18.30 -10.65
CA PHE A 111 10.55 17.68 -11.93
C PHE A 111 9.32 16.91 -12.45
N LEU A 112 8.88 17.26 -13.65
CA LEU A 112 7.79 16.60 -14.36
C LEU A 112 8.34 15.79 -15.53
N VAL A 113 8.11 14.48 -15.54
CA VAL A 113 8.41 13.59 -16.66
C VAL A 113 7.12 13.21 -17.39
N ARG A 114 7.08 13.38 -18.69
CA ARG A 114 5.94 13.02 -19.54
C ARG A 114 6.32 12.76 -20.98
N GLU A 115 5.38 12.24 -21.77
CA GLU A 115 5.55 12.08 -23.24
C GLU A 115 6.66 11.09 -23.63
N LEU A 116 6.63 9.89 -23.01
CA LEU A 116 7.60 8.81 -23.31
C LEU A 116 7.11 7.81 -24.38
N SER A 117 6.09 8.14 -25.15
CA SER A 117 5.34 7.19 -25.99
C SER A 117 6.12 6.56 -27.15
N GLU A 118 7.26 7.12 -27.53
CA GLU A 118 8.08 6.61 -28.62
C GLU A 118 9.21 5.68 -28.18
N ARG A 119 9.36 5.48 -26.87
CA ARG A 119 10.42 4.64 -26.28
C ARG A 119 9.92 3.22 -26.03
N ASP A 120 10.80 2.25 -26.23
CA ASP A 120 10.58 0.90 -25.70
C ASP A 120 10.78 0.94 -24.17
N PRO A 121 9.74 0.72 -23.37
CA PRO A 121 9.81 0.92 -21.91
C PRO A 121 10.76 -0.06 -21.21
N ILE A 122 11.14 -1.14 -21.83
CA ILE A 122 12.01 -2.16 -21.26
C ILE A 122 13.44 -2.02 -21.78
N LYS A 123 13.62 -1.78 -23.08
CA LYS A 123 14.95 -1.75 -23.71
C LYS A 123 15.62 -0.37 -23.67
N ASP A 124 14.81 0.70 -23.63
CA ASP A 124 15.28 2.08 -23.63
C ASP A 124 14.55 2.92 -22.56
N PRO A 125 14.70 2.59 -21.27
CA PRO A 125 14.04 3.31 -20.19
C PRO A 125 14.57 4.75 -20.08
N PHE A 126 13.69 5.65 -19.59
CA PHE A 126 14.09 7.00 -19.22
C PHE A 126 14.64 6.99 -17.79
N LEU A 127 15.87 7.40 -17.59
CA LEU A 127 16.50 7.38 -16.26
C LEU A 127 16.44 8.73 -15.57
N VAL A 128 16.08 8.73 -14.28
CA VAL A 128 16.23 9.84 -13.32
C VAL A 128 17.07 9.32 -12.17
N SER A 129 18.34 9.71 -12.08
CA SER A 129 19.22 9.10 -11.09
C SER A 129 20.16 10.07 -10.39
N ASP A 130 20.64 9.64 -9.22
CA ASP A 130 21.71 10.27 -8.44
C ASP A 130 21.44 11.74 -8.08
N LEU A 131 20.16 12.16 -8.06
CA LEU A 131 19.78 13.51 -7.68
C LEU A 131 19.66 13.62 -6.16
N SER A 132 20.23 14.71 -5.60
CA SER A 132 19.98 15.14 -4.22
C SER A 132 18.99 16.29 -4.22
N ILE A 133 17.76 16.05 -3.78
CA ILE A 133 16.66 17.02 -3.82
C ILE A 133 16.27 17.37 -2.39
N GLU A 134 16.24 18.67 -2.07
CA GLU A 134 15.71 19.23 -0.83
C GLU A 134 14.44 20.02 -1.11
N CYS A 135 13.32 19.61 -0.52
CA CYS A 135 12.03 20.24 -0.73
C CYS A 135 11.76 21.31 0.35
N GLN A 136 11.51 22.53 -0.08
CA GLN A 136 11.07 23.64 0.75
C GLN A 136 9.83 24.31 0.13
N VAL A 137 8.96 23.47 -0.44
CA VAL A 137 7.74 23.90 -1.11
C VAL A 137 6.59 23.85 -0.12
N THR A 138 5.94 25.00 0.08
CA THR A 138 4.77 25.15 0.95
C THR A 138 3.48 25.42 0.16
N TYR A 139 3.56 25.36 -1.18
CA TYR A 139 2.41 25.54 -2.06
C TYR A 139 1.40 24.39 -1.89
N PRO A 140 0.13 24.67 -1.53
CA PRO A 140 -0.84 23.64 -1.14
C PRO A 140 -1.13 22.59 -2.23
N ASP A 141 -1.03 22.99 -3.51
CA ASP A 141 -1.28 22.11 -4.66
C ASP A 141 0.00 21.44 -5.19
N GLN A 142 1.07 21.40 -4.41
CA GLN A 142 2.30 20.71 -4.78
C GLN A 142 2.02 19.23 -5.09
N ALA A 143 2.40 18.80 -6.30
CA ALA A 143 2.21 17.41 -6.69
C ALA A 143 3.29 16.50 -6.11
N ALA A 144 4.57 16.75 -6.45
CA ALA A 144 5.69 15.93 -6.01
C ALA A 144 7.04 16.63 -6.27
N ALA A 145 8.10 16.12 -5.62
CA ALA A 145 9.47 16.45 -6.01
C ALA A 145 9.80 15.88 -7.41
N ILE A 146 9.40 14.62 -7.67
CA ILE A 146 9.46 13.98 -8.98
C ILE A 146 8.04 13.52 -9.35
N TYR A 147 7.49 14.07 -10.41
CA TYR A 147 6.13 13.80 -10.87
C TYR A 147 6.17 13.13 -12.25
N LEU A 148 5.57 11.95 -12.35
CA LEU A 148 5.48 11.16 -13.57
C LEU A 148 4.03 11.13 -14.05
N ILE A 149 3.76 11.57 -15.29
CA ILE A 149 2.41 11.57 -15.88
C ILE A 149 2.39 10.69 -17.12
N ASP A 150 1.47 9.73 -17.16
CA ASP A 150 1.24 8.83 -18.30
C ASP A 150 2.56 8.19 -18.80
N THR A 151 3.39 7.71 -17.86
CA THR A 151 4.72 7.23 -18.14
C THR A 151 4.81 5.72 -18.16
N GLN A 152 5.61 5.22 -19.11
CA GLN A 152 6.05 3.84 -19.18
C GLN A 152 7.57 3.79 -19.24
N GLY A 153 8.19 2.88 -18.47
CA GLY A 153 9.64 2.67 -18.52
C GLY A 153 10.46 3.83 -17.98
N VAL A 154 9.98 4.51 -16.92
CA VAL A 154 10.80 5.47 -16.18
C VAL A 154 11.49 4.76 -15.01
N HIS A 155 12.81 4.88 -14.95
CA HIS A 155 13.60 4.40 -13.85
C HIS A 155 14.03 5.58 -12.96
N VAL A 156 13.49 5.66 -11.76
CA VAL A 156 13.86 6.62 -10.71
C VAL A 156 14.73 5.88 -9.71
N VAL A 157 16.05 6.12 -9.74
CA VAL A 157 17.02 5.23 -9.10
C VAL A 157 18.08 6.03 -8.35
N ASP A 158 18.42 5.58 -7.13
CA ASP A 158 19.52 6.12 -6.33
C ASP A 158 19.38 7.64 -6.02
N ASN A 159 18.14 8.17 -5.98
CA ASN A 159 17.91 9.56 -5.63
C ASN A 159 17.74 9.73 -4.11
N ARG A 160 18.13 10.90 -3.61
CA ARG A 160 17.86 11.33 -2.25
C ARG A 160 16.92 12.52 -2.27
N ILE A 161 15.71 12.35 -1.74
CA ILE A 161 14.68 13.38 -1.61
C ILE A 161 14.43 13.60 -0.14
N ARG A 162 14.57 14.84 0.36
CA ARG A 162 14.38 15.13 1.77
C ARG A 162 13.52 16.36 2.00
N ASN A 163 13.00 16.45 3.22
CA ASN A 163 12.19 17.60 3.66
C ASN A 163 10.95 17.82 2.78
N VAL A 164 10.25 16.72 2.40
CA VAL A 164 8.99 16.82 1.66
C VAL A 164 7.91 17.34 2.60
N GLN A 165 7.50 18.60 2.42
CA GLN A 165 6.58 19.28 3.33
C GLN A 165 5.13 19.24 2.87
N VAL A 166 4.90 19.16 1.55
CA VAL A 166 3.58 19.11 0.92
C VAL A 166 3.64 18.15 -0.27
N GLY A 167 2.60 17.36 -0.49
CA GLY A 167 2.50 16.45 -1.63
C GLY A 167 3.33 15.17 -1.46
N HIS A 168 4.11 14.80 -2.46
CA HIS A 168 4.77 13.51 -2.57
C HIS A 168 6.27 13.65 -2.79
N GLY A 169 7.05 12.69 -2.30
CA GLY A 169 8.42 12.52 -2.78
C GLY A 169 8.43 12.16 -4.26
N ILE A 170 7.76 11.06 -4.62
CA ILE A 170 7.56 10.63 -6.00
C ILE A 170 6.07 10.36 -6.22
N TYR A 171 5.50 10.97 -7.24
CA TYR A 171 4.11 10.75 -7.63
C TYR A 171 4.01 10.27 -9.07
N VAL A 172 3.29 9.19 -9.28
CA VAL A 172 3.06 8.63 -10.61
C VAL A 172 1.58 8.58 -10.86
N ARG A 173 1.12 9.22 -11.92
CA ARG A 173 -0.30 9.33 -12.21
C ARG A 173 -0.62 9.05 -13.67
N GLY A 174 -1.64 8.21 -13.90
CA GLY A 174 -2.35 8.15 -15.17
C GLY A 174 -3.30 9.33 -15.29
N MET A 175 -3.24 10.05 -16.39
CA MET A 175 -4.21 11.11 -16.70
C MET A 175 -4.94 10.76 -17.99
N SER A 176 -6.28 10.60 -17.90
CA SER A 176 -7.12 10.52 -19.08
C SER A 176 -7.41 11.91 -19.60
N ASN A 177 -7.07 12.14 -20.83
CA ASN A 177 -7.57 13.29 -21.59
C ASN A 177 -8.88 12.94 -22.33
N GLY A 178 -9.72 12.08 -21.75
CA GLY A 178 -10.98 11.61 -22.34
C GLY A 178 -10.97 10.11 -22.65
N ILE A 179 -12.07 9.62 -23.20
CA ILE A 179 -12.43 8.20 -23.40
C ILE A 179 -11.40 7.35 -24.17
N ASN A 180 -10.35 7.95 -24.73
CA ASN A 180 -9.39 7.31 -25.62
C ASN A 180 -7.94 7.28 -25.12
N SER A 181 -7.64 7.57 -23.85
CA SER A 181 -6.26 7.38 -23.37
C SER A 181 -5.97 5.89 -23.23
N THR A 182 -5.13 5.37 -24.11
CA THR A 182 -4.63 3.99 -24.10
C THR A 182 -3.32 3.85 -23.31
N ARG A 183 -2.87 4.91 -22.66
CA ARG A 183 -1.55 4.98 -22.03
C ARG A 183 -1.62 4.55 -20.58
N ALA A 184 -1.24 3.32 -20.31
CA ALA A 184 -1.08 2.82 -18.96
C ALA A 184 0.18 3.41 -18.30
N VAL A 185 0.14 3.61 -16.99
CA VAL A 185 1.33 3.80 -16.15
C VAL A 185 1.96 2.44 -15.92
N ALA A 186 3.05 2.12 -16.60
CA ALA A 186 3.59 0.77 -16.55
C ALA A 186 5.12 0.70 -16.67
N TYR A 187 5.68 -0.42 -16.22
CA TYR A 187 7.10 -0.75 -16.35
C TYR A 187 8.04 0.28 -15.72
N ASN A 188 7.53 1.07 -14.76
CA ASN A 188 8.36 2.04 -14.05
C ASN A 188 9.12 1.32 -12.91
N VAL A 189 10.35 1.77 -12.67
CA VAL A 189 11.24 1.24 -11.64
C VAL A 189 11.58 2.33 -10.64
N PHE A 190 11.32 2.09 -9.37
CA PHE A 190 11.71 2.94 -8.25
C PHE A 190 12.66 2.14 -7.38
N ARG A 191 13.95 2.44 -7.45
CA ARG A 191 14.97 1.62 -6.78
C ARG A 191 15.94 2.46 -5.96
N ASN A 192 16.22 1.99 -4.73
CA ASN A 192 17.22 2.56 -3.85
C ASN A 192 17.04 4.07 -3.55
N ASN A 193 15.85 4.61 -3.70
CA ASN A 193 15.61 6.01 -3.37
C ASN A 193 15.52 6.15 -1.85
N VAL A 194 16.08 7.25 -1.32
CA VAL A 194 15.93 7.67 0.07
C VAL A 194 14.99 8.87 0.11
N ILE A 195 13.85 8.72 0.79
CA ILE A 195 12.80 9.75 0.85
C ILE A 195 12.48 10.06 2.31
N GLU A 196 12.81 11.29 2.73
CA GLU A 196 12.55 11.81 4.06
C GLU A 196 11.41 12.85 3.97
N VAL A 197 10.29 12.56 4.65
CA VAL A 197 9.08 13.38 4.60
C VAL A 197 8.89 14.05 5.95
N GLU A 198 8.69 15.36 5.94
CA GLU A 198 8.46 16.21 7.11
C GLU A 198 7.23 17.11 6.87
N PRO A 199 6.00 16.54 6.97
CA PRO A 199 4.80 17.24 6.54
C PRO A 199 4.54 18.48 7.39
N LEU A 200 4.07 19.55 6.75
CA LEU A 200 3.50 20.69 7.44
C LEU A 200 2.22 20.27 8.18
N PRO A 201 1.83 20.98 9.25
CA PRO A 201 0.55 20.74 9.91
C PRO A 201 -0.60 20.71 8.90
N ASP A 202 -1.53 19.75 9.09
CA ASP A 202 -2.72 19.55 8.26
C ASP A 202 -2.46 19.11 6.81
N HIS A 203 -1.24 18.71 6.47
CA HIS A 203 -0.89 18.16 5.17
C HIS A 203 -0.58 16.66 5.24
N ASP A 204 -1.30 15.87 4.43
CA ASP A 204 -0.96 14.47 4.20
C ASP A 204 0.12 14.40 3.11
N CYS A 205 1.32 13.94 3.47
CA CYS A 205 2.43 13.79 2.54
C CYS A 205 2.76 12.32 2.31
N PHE A 206 3.19 11.99 1.10
CA PHE A 206 3.41 10.61 0.68
C PHE A 206 4.87 10.40 0.25
N GLY A 207 5.37 9.17 0.47
CA GLY A 207 6.67 8.79 -0.04
C GLY A 207 6.64 8.54 -1.54
N ILE A 208 6.11 7.37 -1.95
CA ILE A 208 5.88 7.01 -3.36
C ILE A 208 4.40 6.65 -3.52
N GLU A 209 3.71 7.34 -4.41
CA GLU A 209 2.34 6.99 -4.79
C GLU A 209 2.25 6.68 -6.28
N ILE A 210 1.58 5.56 -6.60
CA ILE A 210 1.20 5.20 -7.98
C ILE A 210 -0.31 5.17 -8.06
N GLU A 211 -0.87 6.04 -8.88
CA GLU A 211 -2.29 6.17 -9.11
C GLU A 211 -2.64 5.87 -10.57
N ALA A 212 -3.53 4.87 -10.76
CA ALA A 212 -4.13 4.66 -12.07
C ALA A 212 -5.03 5.83 -12.46
N GLU A 213 -5.29 5.94 -13.74
CA GLU A 213 -6.18 6.94 -14.28
C GLU A 213 -7.55 6.94 -13.58
N ARG A 214 -8.00 8.13 -13.23
CA ARG A 214 -9.35 8.39 -12.76
C ARG A 214 -10.26 8.78 -13.91
N LEU A 215 -11.04 7.83 -14.42
CA LEU A 215 -12.20 8.17 -15.25
C LEU A 215 -13.28 8.76 -14.36
N LEU A 216 -13.46 10.07 -14.42
CA LEU A 216 -14.69 10.68 -13.95
C LEU A 216 -15.76 10.47 -15.03
N PRO A 217 -16.96 9.96 -14.70
CA PRO A 217 -18.07 10.00 -15.62
C PRO A 217 -18.28 11.43 -16.12
N ALA A 218 -18.55 11.58 -17.41
CA ALA A 218 -18.78 12.89 -18.01
C ALA A 218 -19.86 13.67 -17.22
N GLY A 219 -19.50 14.86 -16.72
CA GLY A 219 -20.40 15.72 -15.95
C GLY A 219 -20.23 15.67 -14.41
N GLU A 220 -19.35 14.86 -13.86
CA GLU A 220 -19.09 14.85 -12.41
C GLU A 220 -17.88 15.72 -12.05
N SER A 221 -18.15 16.79 -11.31
CA SER A 221 -17.12 17.78 -10.91
C SER A 221 -16.46 17.49 -9.56
N SER A 222 -16.90 16.48 -8.81
CA SER A 222 -16.40 16.20 -7.47
C SER A 222 -15.46 14.99 -7.41
N PRO A 223 -14.17 15.20 -7.09
CA PRO A 223 -13.23 14.08 -6.85
C PRO A 223 -13.68 13.13 -5.73
N ARG A 224 -14.47 13.61 -4.77
CA ARG A 224 -14.95 12.82 -3.63
C ARG A 224 -16.06 11.83 -3.98
N GLU A 225 -16.99 12.20 -4.87
CA GLU A 225 -18.09 11.30 -5.27
C GLU A 225 -17.63 10.25 -6.27
N SER A 226 -16.78 10.62 -7.21
CA SER A 226 -16.18 9.68 -8.17
C SER A 226 -15.37 8.58 -7.49
N TRP A 227 -14.75 8.89 -6.39
CA TRP A 227 -13.90 8.02 -5.59
C TRP A 227 -14.67 6.79 -5.05
N LEU A 228 -15.92 6.94 -4.67
CA LEU A 228 -16.76 5.87 -4.12
C LEU A 228 -17.49 5.07 -5.20
N ARG A 229 -17.89 5.68 -6.29
CA ARG A 229 -18.46 4.95 -7.43
C ARG A 229 -17.49 3.95 -8.03
N ARG A 230 -16.18 4.13 -7.83
CA ARG A 230 -15.13 3.21 -8.28
C ARG A 230 -15.07 1.88 -7.55
N PHE A 231 -15.65 1.77 -6.36
CA PHE A 231 -15.79 0.47 -5.69
C PHE A 231 -16.77 -0.45 -6.40
N VAL A 232 -17.66 0.12 -7.19
CA VAL A 232 -18.75 -0.58 -7.86
C VAL A 232 -18.43 -0.89 -9.32
N LEU A 233 -17.49 -0.16 -9.92
CA LEU A 233 -17.09 -0.42 -11.30
C LEU A 233 -16.25 -1.71 -11.38
N PRO A 234 -16.65 -2.68 -12.21
CA PRO A 234 -15.99 -3.98 -12.30
C PRO A 234 -14.53 -3.90 -12.76
N ASP A 235 -14.14 -2.82 -13.44
CA ASP A 235 -12.77 -2.65 -13.93
C ASP A 235 -12.35 -1.18 -14.02
N ILE A 236 -11.15 -0.86 -13.55
CA ILE A 236 -10.46 0.37 -13.92
C ILE A 236 -10.02 0.20 -15.38
N PRO A 237 -10.48 1.04 -16.31
CA PRO A 237 -10.25 0.82 -17.75
C PRO A 237 -8.77 0.74 -18.12
N VAL A 238 -7.94 1.55 -17.48
CA VAL A 238 -6.50 1.57 -17.70
C VAL A 238 -5.78 1.51 -16.36
N PRO A 239 -5.55 0.30 -15.81
CA PRO A 239 -4.83 0.16 -14.55
C PRO A 239 -3.35 0.57 -14.73
N ALA A 240 -2.77 1.11 -13.67
CA ALA A 240 -1.33 1.13 -13.56
C ALA A 240 -0.84 -0.30 -13.34
N HIS A 241 0.25 -0.72 -14.01
CA HIS A 241 0.64 -2.13 -13.90
C HIS A 241 2.14 -2.37 -14.13
N ASP A 242 2.60 -3.55 -13.68
CA ASP A 242 3.94 -4.05 -13.95
C ASP A 242 5.06 -3.08 -13.52
N ASN A 243 4.88 -2.41 -12.37
CA ASN A 243 5.86 -1.51 -11.79
C ASN A 243 6.71 -2.24 -10.73
N LEU A 244 7.96 -1.81 -10.54
CA LEU A 244 8.89 -2.35 -9.55
C LEU A 244 9.28 -1.26 -8.53
N LEU A 245 9.06 -1.54 -7.24
CA LEU A 245 9.51 -0.71 -6.12
C LEU A 245 10.46 -1.55 -5.25
N GLU A 246 11.76 -1.26 -5.30
CA GLU A 246 12.78 -2.12 -4.70
C GLU A 246 13.82 -1.32 -3.92
N GLY A 247 14.14 -1.76 -2.69
CA GLY A 247 15.24 -1.22 -1.91
C GLY A 247 15.09 0.23 -1.48
N ASN A 248 13.89 0.84 -1.61
CA ASN A 248 13.69 2.23 -1.22
C ASN A 248 13.65 2.37 0.31
N GLN A 249 14.13 3.50 0.82
CA GLN A 249 14.08 3.87 2.21
C GLN A 249 13.18 5.10 2.36
N ILE A 250 12.07 4.98 3.09
CA ILE A 250 11.08 6.05 3.23
C ILE A 250 10.77 6.28 4.70
N SER A 251 10.79 7.54 5.15
CA SER A 251 10.48 7.91 6.52
C SER A 251 9.53 9.09 6.63
N GLY A 252 8.72 9.11 7.70
CA GLY A 252 7.89 10.26 8.12
C GLY A 252 6.62 10.52 7.32
N ALA A 253 6.32 9.76 6.28
CA ALA A 253 5.18 9.99 5.39
C ALA A 253 3.82 9.64 6.04
N TYR A 254 2.72 10.18 5.50
CA TYR A 254 1.37 9.71 5.80
C TYR A 254 1.19 8.27 5.27
N TYR A 255 1.47 8.03 3.99
CA TYR A 255 1.69 6.71 3.43
C TYR A 255 3.10 6.61 2.86
N GLY A 256 3.85 5.56 3.24
CA GLY A 256 5.18 5.32 2.69
C GLY A 256 5.10 4.94 1.22
N ILE A 257 4.37 3.87 0.91
CA ILE A 257 4.04 3.44 -0.46
C ILE A 257 2.52 3.33 -0.58
N SER A 258 1.95 3.97 -1.60
CA SER A 258 0.51 4.01 -1.88
C SER A 258 0.22 3.54 -3.30
N PHE A 259 -0.72 2.61 -3.42
CA PHE A 259 -1.23 2.10 -4.70
C PHE A 259 -2.73 2.36 -4.81
N LEU A 260 -3.12 3.00 -5.91
CA LEU A 260 -4.52 3.25 -6.26
C LEU A 260 -4.79 2.73 -7.68
N GLY A 261 -5.46 1.57 -7.80
CA GLY A 261 -5.74 0.94 -9.09
C GLY A 261 -4.53 0.31 -9.78
N VAL A 262 -3.60 -0.22 -9.01
CA VAL A 262 -2.33 -0.78 -9.51
C VAL A 262 -2.42 -2.31 -9.58
N ARG A 263 -1.93 -2.89 -10.67
CA ARG A 263 -1.96 -4.35 -10.89
C ARG A 263 -0.56 -4.91 -11.19
N ARG A 264 -0.34 -6.17 -10.83
CA ARG A 264 0.87 -6.95 -11.17
C ARG A 264 2.18 -6.21 -10.90
N SER A 265 2.25 -5.45 -9.81
CA SER A 265 3.44 -4.72 -9.43
C SER A 265 4.14 -5.40 -8.26
N LEU A 266 5.44 -5.27 -8.19
CA LEU A 266 6.28 -5.86 -7.15
C LEU A 266 6.81 -4.76 -6.22
N VAL A 267 6.58 -4.95 -4.91
CA VAL A 267 7.09 -4.10 -3.83
C VAL A 267 7.96 -4.96 -2.93
N GLN A 268 9.29 -4.81 -3.05
CA GLN A 268 10.18 -5.70 -2.31
C GLN A 268 11.39 -4.99 -1.71
N ASP A 269 11.88 -5.56 -0.61
CA ASP A 269 13.12 -5.17 0.05
C ASP A 269 13.17 -3.67 0.41
N ASN A 270 12.00 -3.00 0.56
CA ASN A 270 11.93 -1.61 0.98
C ASN A 270 11.97 -1.49 2.50
N LYS A 271 12.52 -0.37 3.01
CA LYS A 271 12.55 0.00 4.43
C LYS A 271 11.67 1.21 4.66
N LEU A 272 10.59 1.03 5.43
CA LEU A 272 9.61 2.08 5.70
C LEU A 272 9.51 2.32 7.21
N GLN A 273 9.67 3.58 7.64
CA GLN A 273 9.72 3.93 9.06
C GLN A 273 8.89 5.15 9.43
N GLY A 274 8.08 5.03 10.48
CA GLY A 274 7.43 6.17 11.15
C GLY A 274 6.24 6.77 10.41
N GLN A 275 5.61 6.03 9.49
CA GLN A 275 4.42 6.46 8.76
C GLN A 275 3.13 6.28 9.57
N ILE A 276 2.05 6.94 9.15
CA ILE A 276 0.71 6.56 9.59
C ILE A 276 0.40 5.15 9.08
N ARG A 277 0.66 4.88 7.78
CA ARG A 277 0.67 3.54 7.20
C ARG A 277 1.92 3.35 6.36
N CYS A 278 2.64 2.25 6.59
CA CYS A 278 3.81 1.98 5.75
C CYS A 278 3.41 1.71 4.31
N MET A 279 2.42 0.83 4.09
CA MET A 279 1.91 0.50 2.75
C MET A 279 0.39 0.56 2.73
N SER A 280 -0.17 1.19 1.70
CA SER A 280 -1.60 1.34 1.50
C SER A 280 -1.96 0.95 0.06
N ILE A 281 -2.57 -0.23 -0.10
CA ILE A 281 -2.92 -0.83 -1.39
C ILE A 281 -4.43 -0.79 -1.52
N GLN A 282 -4.93 0.11 -2.34
CA GLN A 282 -6.34 0.48 -2.35
C GLN A 282 -6.93 0.54 -3.77
N HIS A 283 -8.24 0.73 -3.85
CA HIS A 283 -8.96 1.04 -5.09
C HIS A 283 -8.73 0.02 -6.20
N GLN A 284 -9.14 -1.24 -5.96
CA GLN A 284 -9.03 -2.32 -6.95
C GLN A 284 -7.60 -2.60 -7.42
N SER A 285 -6.64 -2.43 -6.51
CA SER A 285 -5.26 -2.85 -6.76
C SER A 285 -5.16 -4.37 -6.63
N HIS A 286 -4.85 -5.04 -7.74
CA HIS A 286 -4.94 -6.50 -7.84
C HIS A 286 -3.62 -7.15 -8.25
N TYR A 287 -3.42 -8.40 -7.81
CA TYR A 287 -2.31 -9.25 -8.26
C TYR A 287 -0.92 -8.65 -7.96
N ASN A 288 -0.81 -7.78 -6.95
CA ASN A 288 0.47 -7.24 -6.54
C ASN A 288 1.19 -8.20 -5.58
N VAL A 289 2.51 -8.18 -5.61
CA VAL A 289 3.36 -8.94 -4.69
C VAL A 289 4.10 -7.96 -3.78
N ILE A 290 3.93 -8.12 -2.47
CA ILE A 290 4.53 -7.28 -1.43
C ILE A 290 5.35 -8.21 -0.55
N THR A 291 6.68 -8.18 -0.70
CA THR A 291 7.53 -9.21 -0.10
C THR A 291 8.87 -8.69 0.39
N GLY A 292 9.40 -9.28 1.46
CA GLY A 292 10.75 -8.97 1.96
C GLY A 292 10.93 -7.56 2.51
N ASN A 293 9.86 -6.80 2.76
CA ASN A 293 9.99 -5.42 3.23
C ASN A 293 10.19 -5.37 4.76
N GLU A 294 10.95 -4.38 5.21
CA GLU A 294 11.16 -4.05 6.62
C GLU A 294 10.33 -2.81 6.98
N LEU A 295 9.35 -2.98 7.88
CA LEU A 295 8.36 -1.96 8.22
C LEU A 295 8.44 -1.66 9.72
N THR A 296 8.74 -0.41 10.08
CA THR A 296 8.95 0.00 11.47
C THR A 296 8.04 1.15 11.88
N ASP A 297 7.50 1.04 13.09
CA ASP A 297 6.85 2.13 13.82
C ASP A 297 5.72 2.86 13.07
N SER A 298 4.88 2.12 12.34
CA SER A 298 3.64 2.67 11.80
C SER A 298 2.67 3.05 12.93
N LEU A 299 1.98 4.18 12.79
CA LEU A 299 1.03 4.65 13.81
C LEU A 299 -0.33 3.94 13.70
N SER A 300 -0.70 3.47 12.51
CA SER A 300 -1.94 2.74 12.26
C SER A 300 -1.65 1.34 11.71
N SER A 301 -1.60 1.16 10.41
CA SER A 301 -1.37 -0.14 9.79
C SER A 301 0.01 -0.20 9.13
N SER A 302 0.68 -1.34 9.25
CA SER A 302 1.94 -1.54 8.50
C SER A 302 1.64 -1.89 7.04
N ILE A 303 0.71 -2.83 6.79
CA ILE A 303 0.24 -3.16 5.44
C ILE A 303 -1.29 -3.16 5.44
N HIS A 304 -1.89 -2.31 4.64
CA HIS A 304 -3.33 -2.09 4.52
C HIS A 304 -3.79 -2.38 3.09
N LEU A 305 -4.51 -3.48 2.90
CA LEU A 305 -5.24 -3.77 1.68
C LEU A 305 -6.70 -3.38 1.87
N ALA A 306 -7.25 -2.54 0.99
CA ALA A 306 -8.61 -2.07 1.14
C ALA A 306 -9.29 -1.76 -0.18
N TYR A 307 -10.58 -1.46 -0.07
CA TYR A 307 -11.37 -0.92 -1.17
C TYR A 307 -11.32 -1.79 -2.43
N GLY A 308 -11.73 -3.06 -2.26
CA GLY A 308 -11.82 -4.02 -3.36
C GLY A 308 -10.48 -4.56 -3.86
N SER A 309 -9.36 -4.25 -3.22
CA SER A 309 -8.03 -4.75 -3.62
C SER A 309 -7.92 -6.24 -3.35
N SER A 310 -7.72 -7.03 -4.38
CA SER A 310 -7.87 -8.49 -4.31
C SER A 310 -6.75 -9.24 -5.03
N PHE A 311 -6.57 -10.52 -4.68
CA PHE A 311 -5.57 -11.40 -5.28
C PHE A 311 -4.12 -10.92 -5.07
N ASN A 312 -3.86 -10.15 -4.02
CA ASN A 312 -2.52 -9.71 -3.69
C ASN A 312 -1.82 -10.73 -2.79
N THR A 313 -0.52 -10.80 -2.91
CA THR A 313 0.36 -11.61 -2.07
C THR A 313 1.17 -10.71 -1.16
N VAL A 314 1.06 -10.94 0.15
CA VAL A 314 1.82 -10.23 1.20
C VAL A 314 2.64 -11.25 1.97
N SER A 315 3.94 -11.29 1.74
CA SER A 315 4.76 -12.40 2.26
C SER A 315 6.15 -11.97 2.71
N TYR A 316 6.68 -12.70 3.70
CA TYR A 316 8.06 -12.53 4.19
C TYR A 316 8.40 -11.09 4.61
N ASN A 317 7.39 -10.27 4.93
CA ASN A 317 7.63 -8.93 5.43
C ASN A 317 7.94 -8.99 6.94
N ARG A 318 8.87 -8.14 7.37
CA ARG A 318 9.22 -8.00 8.76
C ARG A 318 8.68 -6.69 9.31
N ILE A 319 7.77 -6.80 10.26
CA ILE A 319 7.09 -5.68 10.91
C ILE A 319 7.56 -5.59 12.35
N ARG A 320 8.24 -4.50 12.71
CA ARG A 320 8.59 -4.17 14.08
C ARG A 320 7.91 -2.88 14.48
N ASN A 321 7.12 -2.91 15.54
CA ASN A 321 6.33 -1.74 15.87
C ASN A 321 6.28 -1.45 17.38
N ASN A 322 6.78 -0.28 17.77
CA ASN A 322 6.73 0.25 19.12
C ASN A 322 5.73 1.41 19.28
N ARG A 323 5.05 1.84 18.22
CA ARG A 323 4.25 3.07 18.21
C ARG A 323 2.78 2.87 17.83
N ALA A 324 2.39 1.71 17.30
CA ALA A 324 1.05 1.49 16.79
C ALA A 324 -0.02 1.72 17.86
N ARG A 325 -1.06 2.44 17.48
CA ARG A 325 -2.31 2.65 18.25
C ARG A 325 -3.55 2.40 17.38
N GLY A 326 -3.34 2.13 16.10
CA GLY A 326 -4.37 1.95 15.08
C GLY A 326 -5.04 0.59 15.07
N GLU A 327 -5.77 0.29 13.99
CA GLU A 327 -6.63 -0.88 13.90
C GLU A 327 -5.85 -2.18 13.76
N GLY A 328 -5.18 -2.42 12.64
CA GLY A 328 -4.48 -3.68 12.40
C GLY A 328 -3.15 -3.50 11.68
N LEU A 329 -2.11 -4.22 12.11
CA LEU A 329 -0.79 -4.13 11.46
C LEU A 329 -0.80 -4.79 10.07
N LEU A 330 -1.33 -6.01 9.97
CA LEU A 330 -1.67 -6.67 8.70
C LEU A 330 -3.18 -6.61 8.53
N GLN A 331 -3.66 -5.89 7.51
CA GLN A 331 -5.08 -5.59 7.40
C GLN A 331 -5.62 -5.86 6.01
N ALA A 332 -6.72 -6.64 5.94
CA ALA A 332 -7.61 -6.77 4.78
C ALA A 332 -8.96 -6.15 5.14
N TYR A 333 -9.39 -5.12 4.41
CA TYR A 333 -10.47 -4.25 4.83
C TYR A 333 -11.34 -3.78 3.66
N VAL A 334 -12.61 -3.53 3.86
CA VAL A 334 -13.57 -3.00 2.88
C VAL A 334 -13.46 -3.66 1.50
N GLY A 335 -13.95 -4.89 1.38
CA GLY A 335 -13.99 -5.62 0.12
C GLY A 335 -12.64 -6.13 -0.39
N ALA A 336 -11.54 -5.94 0.34
CA ALA A 336 -10.25 -6.52 -0.01
C ALA A 336 -10.31 -8.04 0.16
N SER A 337 -10.45 -8.78 -0.94
CA SER A 337 -10.79 -10.21 -0.92
C SER A 337 -9.76 -11.06 -1.65
N LYS A 338 -9.69 -12.35 -1.29
CA LYS A 338 -8.82 -13.32 -1.96
C LYS A 338 -7.33 -12.93 -1.93
N ASN A 339 -6.89 -12.31 -0.85
CA ASN A 339 -5.49 -11.98 -0.63
C ASN A 339 -4.82 -13.04 0.26
N ASP A 340 -3.55 -13.30 0.00
CA ASP A 340 -2.74 -14.22 0.76
C ASP A 340 -1.69 -13.46 1.58
N PHE A 341 -1.77 -13.58 2.91
CA PHE A 341 -0.79 -13.05 3.86
C PHE A 341 -0.03 -14.21 4.49
N TYR A 342 1.22 -14.42 4.12
CA TYR A 342 1.94 -15.57 4.63
C TYR A 342 3.39 -15.33 4.99
N MET A 343 3.87 -16.09 5.99
CA MET A 343 5.26 -16.04 6.45
C MET A 343 5.74 -14.63 6.81
N ASN A 344 4.81 -13.74 7.20
CA ASN A 344 5.20 -12.43 7.72
C ASN A 344 5.54 -12.53 9.21
N GLU A 345 6.52 -11.75 9.65
CA GLU A 345 6.91 -11.62 11.05
C GLU A 345 6.40 -10.28 11.59
N VAL A 346 5.59 -10.33 12.66
CA VAL A 346 5.04 -9.14 13.34
C VAL A 346 5.52 -9.17 14.79
N GLU A 347 6.35 -8.22 15.14
CA GLU A 347 6.87 -8.00 16.48
C GLU A 347 6.41 -6.65 17.02
N VAL A 348 5.65 -6.65 18.12
CA VAL A 348 5.21 -5.43 18.79
C VAL A 348 6.00 -5.27 20.08
N GLY A 349 6.69 -4.15 20.21
CA GLY A 349 7.43 -3.83 21.43
C GLY A 349 6.54 -3.30 22.54
N SER A 350 7.10 -3.08 23.72
CA SER A 350 6.36 -2.76 24.95
C SER A 350 5.58 -1.43 24.90
N GLU A 351 5.98 -0.49 24.06
CA GLU A 351 5.32 0.81 23.90
C GLU A 351 4.21 0.79 22.84
N GLY A 352 4.25 -0.17 21.92
CA GLY A 352 3.21 -0.38 20.93
C GLY A 352 1.99 -1.08 21.51
N LEU A 353 0.80 -0.64 21.12
CA LEU A 353 -0.45 -1.30 21.48
C LEU A 353 -1.43 -1.23 20.30
N PRO A 354 -1.15 -1.93 19.19
CA PRO A 354 -2.08 -2.00 18.07
C PRO A 354 -3.38 -2.64 18.53
N LYS A 355 -4.49 -2.21 17.98
CA LYS A 355 -5.79 -2.81 18.29
C LYS A 355 -5.79 -4.30 17.93
N TYR A 356 -5.25 -4.62 16.76
CA TYR A 356 -5.06 -5.98 16.26
C TYR A 356 -3.68 -6.15 15.61
N MET A 357 -3.11 -7.35 15.63
CA MET A 357 -1.94 -7.65 14.78
C MET A 357 -2.39 -8.05 13.37
N ILE A 358 -3.43 -8.90 13.27
CA ILE A 358 -4.13 -9.23 12.02
C ILE A 358 -5.58 -8.77 12.15
N TYR A 359 -6.05 -8.04 11.14
CA TYR A 359 -7.44 -7.59 11.07
C TYR A 359 -8.04 -7.82 9.69
N CYS A 360 -9.10 -8.61 9.63
CA CYS A 360 -9.84 -8.90 8.41
C CYS A 360 -11.30 -8.51 8.64
N ALA A 361 -11.79 -7.50 7.90
CA ALA A 361 -13.13 -6.97 8.17
C ALA A 361 -13.81 -6.34 6.99
N VAL A 362 -15.12 -6.13 7.12
CA VAL A 362 -15.98 -5.40 6.18
C VAL A 362 -15.94 -6.01 4.79
N VAL A 363 -16.63 -7.15 4.64
CA VAL A 363 -16.76 -7.86 3.34
C VAL A 363 -15.42 -8.27 2.72
N ALA A 364 -14.38 -8.42 3.52
CA ALA A 364 -13.05 -8.86 3.08
C ALA A 364 -13.00 -10.40 2.99
N ASN A 365 -13.57 -10.95 1.93
CA ASN A 365 -13.84 -12.38 1.78
C ASN A 365 -12.63 -13.21 1.32
N GLU A 366 -12.63 -14.49 1.68
CA GLU A 366 -11.69 -15.50 1.18
C GLU A 366 -10.20 -15.11 1.35
N ASN A 367 -9.87 -14.26 2.34
CA ASN A 367 -8.48 -13.94 2.64
C ASN A 367 -7.84 -15.07 3.45
N SER A 368 -6.57 -15.34 3.18
CA SER A 368 -5.78 -16.35 3.88
C SER A 368 -4.65 -15.70 4.67
N PHE A 369 -4.54 -16.04 5.95
CA PHE A 369 -3.42 -15.66 6.83
C PHE A 369 -2.77 -16.95 7.31
N TRP A 370 -1.60 -17.31 6.75
CA TRP A 370 -0.99 -18.58 7.08
C TRP A 370 0.53 -18.50 7.31
N GLY A 371 1.00 -19.26 8.29
CA GLY A 371 2.40 -19.35 8.63
C GLY A 371 3.01 -18.04 9.14
N ASN A 372 2.20 -17.04 9.53
CA ASN A 372 2.73 -15.78 10.07
C ASN A 372 3.16 -15.97 11.52
N ARG A 373 4.17 -15.19 11.96
CA ARG A 373 4.62 -15.13 13.34
C ARG A 373 4.22 -13.81 13.96
N LEU A 374 3.47 -13.87 15.05
CA LEU A 374 2.94 -12.71 15.77
C LEU A 374 3.46 -12.73 17.20
N SER A 375 4.10 -11.65 17.66
CA SER A 375 4.64 -11.54 19.01
C SER A 375 4.50 -10.14 19.61
N GLY A 376 4.33 -10.09 20.94
CA GLY A 376 4.22 -8.85 21.69
C GLY A 376 2.79 -8.54 22.14
N PRO A 377 2.48 -7.29 22.60
CA PRO A 377 1.16 -6.92 23.11
C PRO A 377 0.18 -6.54 21.99
N ALA A 378 -1.11 -6.75 22.27
CA ALA A 378 -2.23 -6.24 21.47
C ALA A 378 -3.28 -5.59 22.37
N GLY A 379 -4.04 -4.63 21.85
CA GLY A 379 -5.01 -3.86 22.63
C GLY A 379 -6.41 -4.47 22.70
N ARG A 380 -6.87 -5.16 21.64
CA ARG A 380 -8.21 -5.75 21.56
C ARG A 380 -8.19 -7.25 21.26
N ALA A 381 -7.37 -7.66 20.29
CA ALA A 381 -7.11 -9.07 19.98
C ALA A 381 -5.84 -9.19 19.15
N TYR A 382 -5.27 -10.39 19.10
CA TYR A 382 -4.15 -10.66 18.21
C TYR A 382 -4.63 -10.82 16.76
N ILE A 383 -5.69 -11.58 16.56
CA ILE A 383 -6.28 -11.83 15.26
C ILE A 383 -7.79 -11.58 15.37
N ALA A 384 -8.33 -10.71 14.53
CA ALA A 384 -9.75 -10.42 14.48
C ALA A 384 -10.31 -10.57 13.06
N VAL A 385 -11.49 -11.21 12.98
CA VAL A 385 -12.32 -11.34 11.79
C VAL A 385 -13.70 -10.80 12.13
N GLU A 386 -14.07 -9.68 11.52
CA GLU A 386 -15.32 -8.98 11.84
C GLU A 386 -16.13 -8.71 10.57
N SER A 387 -17.37 -9.21 10.50
CA SER A 387 -18.25 -8.91 9.36
C SER A 387 -18.86 -7.50 9.41
N ALA A 388 -18.42 -6.68 10.36
CA ALA A 388 -18.94 -5.34 10.60
C ALA A 388 -18.81 -4.39 9.42
N PHE A 389 -19.86 -3.63 9.16
CA PHE A 389 -19.75 -2.41 8.39
C PHE A 389 -19.27 -1.28 9.29
N ASN A 390 -18.16 -0.63 8.95
CA ASN A 390 -17.59 0.43 9.80
C ASN A 390 -18.56 1.62 9.91
N SER A 391 -19.00 1.92 11.11
CA SER A 391 -19.89 3.06 11.39
C SER A 391 -19.35 4.43 10.96
N LYS A 392 -18.02 4.57 10.82
CA LYS A 392 -17.40 5.79 10.28
C LYS A 392 -17.56 5.90 8.77
N LEU A 393 -17.47 4.80 8.02
CA LEU A 393 -17.85 4.73 6.61
C LEU A 393 -19.35 4.99 6.45
N ARG A 394 -20.17 4.47 7.36
CA ARG A 394 -21.60 4.69 7.43
C ARG A 394 -21.97 6.18 7.49
N ARG A 395 -21.38 6.98 8.38
CA ARG A 395 -21.68 8.41 8.50
C ARG A 395 -21.27 9.23 7.27
N LYS A 396 -20.19 8.84 6.61
CA LYS A 396 -19.68 9.50 5.40
C LYS A 396 -20.39 9.01 4.13
N SER A 397 -20.70 7.72 4.03
CA SER A 397 -21.29 7.11 2.84
C SER A 397 -22.75 7.51 2.61
N HIS A 398 -23.52 7.73 3.68
CA HIS A 398 -24.97 7.93 3.55
C HIS A 398 -25.43 9.31 3.17
N ARG A 399 -24.64 10.34 3.41
CA ARG A 399 -25.04 11.72 3.11
C ARG A 399 -24.20 12.40 2.03
N GLY A 400 -23.12 11.82 1.58
CA GLY A 400 -22.19 12.50 0.69
C GLY A 400 -21.59 11.67 -0.44
N TYR A 401 -21.76 10.35 -0.45
CA TYR A 401 -21.00 9.53 -1.36
C TYR A 401 -21.81 8.70 -2.37
N GLY A 402 -23.12 8.82 -2.39
CA GLY A 402 -23.96 8.20 -3.43
C GLY A 402 -23.89 6.68 -3.55
N LEU A 403 -23.60 5.98 -2.46
CA LEU A 403 -23.41 4.52 -2.42
C LEU A 403 -24.68 3.68 -2.62
N ARG A 404 -25.80 4.25 -3.07
CA ARG A 404 -27.05 3.49 -3.25
C ARG A 404 -26.90 2.24 -4.12
N GLY A 405 -25.97 2.22 -5.07
CA GLY A 405 -25.69 1.05 -5.90
C GLY A 405 -24.57 0.14 -5.38
N ALA A 406 -23.72 0.64 -4.48
CA ALA A 406 -22.67 -0.16 -3.85
C ALA A 406 -23.19 -0.97 -2.67
N ASP A 407 -24.17 -0.45 -1.96
CA ASP A 407 -24.83 -1.12 -0.86
C ASP A 407 -25.38 -2.50 -1.29
N ASP A 408 -26.00 -2.59 -2.47
CA ASP A 408 -26.60 -3.83 -2.96
C ASP A 408 -25.58 -4.93 -3.26
N HIS A 409 -24.33 -4.59 -3.59
CA HIS A 409 -23.29 -5.57 -3.88
C HIS A 409 -22.47 -5.98 -2.65
N PHE A 410 -22.34 -5.11 -1.66
CA PHE A 410 -21.52 -5.36 -0.48
C PHE A 410 -22.32 -5.83 0.74
N THR A 411 -23.62 -5.53 0.79
CA THR A 411 -24.44 -5.71 1.99
C THR A 411 -25.16 -7.05 2.06
N ASP A 412 -25.51 -7.67 0.94
CA ASP A 412 -26.39 -8.85 0.93
C ASP A 412 -25.69 -10.18 1.21
N ARG A 413 -24.36 -10.22 1.24
CA ARG A 413 -23.63 -11.50 1.29
C ARG A 413 -22.85 -11.77 2.58
N GLY A 414 -22.70 -10.77 3.44
CA GLY A 414 -21.88 -10.92 4.63
C GLY A 414 -20.38 -11.14 4.31
N MET A 415 -19.67 -11.75 5.24
CA MET A 415 -18.24 -12.06 5.11
C MET A 415 -18.04 -13.58 5.23
N TYR A 416 -17.20 -14.16 4.36
CA TYR A 416 -17.02 -15.60 4.32
C TYR A 416 -15.62 -16.03 3.87
N GLY A 417 -15.27 -17.27 4.22
CA GLY A 417 -14.12 -17.98 3.68
C GLY A 417 -12.76 -17.50 4.18
N VAL A 418 -12.70 -16.79 5.31
CA VAL A 418 -11.43 -16.35 5.89
C VAL A 418 -10.70 -17.53 6.53
N ARG A 419 -9.42 -17.66 6.25
CA ARG A 419 -8.57 -18.75 6.72
C ARG A 419 -7.40 -18.24 7.52
N ILE A 420 -7.22 -18.76 8.73
CA ILE A 420 -6.15 -18.44 9.67
C ILE A 420 -5.47 -19.77 10.02
N VAL A 421 -4.36 -20.09 9.33
CA VAL A 421 -3.82 -21.43 9.28
C VAL A 421 -2.33 -21.47 9.59
N GLY A 422 -1.93 -22.32 10.52
CA GLY A 422 -0.50 -22.59 10.80
C GLY A 422 0.29 -21.38 11.29
N ASN A 423 -0.36 -20.38 11.89
CA ASN A 423 0.34 -19.22 12.44
C ASN A 423 0.92 -19.52 13.82
N GLU A 424 2.06 -18.92 14.14
CA GLU A 424 2.65 -18.89 15.47
C GLU A 424 2.30 -17.58 16.18
N VAL A 425 1.63 -17.66 17.33
CA VAL A 425 1.21 -16.50 18.11
C VAL A 425 1.84 -16.56 19.51
N ARG A 426 2.63 -15.56 19.86
CA ARG A 426 3.18 -15.36 21.21
C ARG A 426 2.50 -14.14 21.85
N ALA A 427 1.39 -14.42 22.52
CA ALA A 427 0.53 -13.41 23.11
C ALA A 427 1.00 -13.03 24.51
N THR A 428 1.39 -11.77 24.70
CA THR A 428 1.90 -11.26 25.98
C THR A 428 0.87 -10.42 26.75
N SER A 429 -0.20 -9.94 26.10
CA SER A 429 -1.25 -9.17 26.78
C SER A 429 -2.09 -10.04 27.72
N MET A 430 -2.33 -9.54 28.92
CA MET A 430 -3.30 -10.12 29.84
C MET A 430 -4.72 -9.64 29.48
N ASN A 431 -5.72 -10.51 29.65
CA ASN A 431 -7.14 -10.19 29.47
C ASN A 431 -7.54 -9.76 28.03
N VAL A 432 -6.70 -10.02 27.04
CA VAL A 432 -6.96 -9.76 25.62
C VAL A 432 -7.10 -11.09 24.89
N PRO A 433 -8.19 -11.33 24.15
CA PRO A 433 -8.37 -12.57 23.40
C PRO A 433 -7.32 -12.73 22.32
N VAL A 434 -6.92 -13.98 22.08
CA VAL A 434 -6.06 -14.28 20.94
C VAL A 434 -6.86 -14.15 19.65
N TYR A 435 -8.06 -14.69 19.62
CA TYR A 435 -8.95 -14.66 18.46
C TYR A 435 -10.28 -13.97 18.79
N VAL A 436 -10.72 -13.12 17.88
CA VAL A 436 -12.07 -12.55 17.85
C VAL A 436 -12.72 -12.87 16.51
N LEU A 437 -13.86 -13.56 16.54
CA LEU A 437 -14.73 -13.76 15.39
C LEU A 437 -16.06 -13.07 15.71
N ALA A 438 -16.33 -11.96 15.04
CA ALA A 438 -17.48 -11.15 15.33
C ALA A 438 -18.39 -10.97 14.11
N GLN A 439 -19.64 -11.36 14.28
CA GLN A 439 -20.71 -10.96 13.40
C GLN A 439 -21.33 -9.67 13.96
N VAL A 440 -21.36 -8.63 13.20
CA VAL A 440 -21.93 -7.36 13.59
C VAL A 440 -23.06 -6.98 12.64
N GLY A 441 -24.25 -6.82 13.20
CA GLY A 441 -25.39 -6.24 12.52
C GLY A 441 -25.52 -4.75 12.85
N ASP A 442 -26.22 -4.02 12.00
CA ASP A 442 -26.66 -2.67 12.28
C ASP A 442 -28.15 -2.50 11.91
N ASP A 443 -28.69 -1.29 12.03
CA ASP A 443 -30.07 -0.95 11.69
C ASP A 443 -30.47 -1.15 10.22
N ARG A 444 -29.53 -1.56 9.34
CA ARG A 444 -29.76 -1.78 7.90
C ARG A 444 -29.68 -3.21 7.47
N GLY A 445 -29.00 -4.01 8.24
CA GLY A 445 -28.88 -5.42 7.89
C GLY A 445 -28.02 -6.23 8.85
N GLN A 446 -28.15 -7.51 8.68
CA GLN A 446 -27.43 -8.52 9.41
C GLN A 446 -26.38 -9.08 8.44
N TYR A 447 -25.11 -8.84 8.70
CA TYR A 447 -24.00 -9.29 7.88
C TYR A 447 -23.43 -10.60 8.46
N PRO A 448 -23.79 -11.77 7.94
CA PRO A 448 -23.32 -13.03 8.50
C PRO A 448 -21.80 -13.16 8.34
N LEU A 449 -21.18 -13.86 9.31
CA LEU A 449 -19.81 -14.32 9.22
C LEU A 449 -19.81 -15.84 9.08
N LEU A 450 -19.39 -16.33 7.91
CA LEU A 450 -19.53 -17.72 7.50
C LEU A 450 -18.20 -18.35 7.10
N MET A 451 -18.08 -19.67 7.31
CA MET A 451 -16.97 -20.48 6.81
C MET A 451 -15.58 -19.96 7.19
N CYS A 452 -15.40 -19.53 8.44
CA CYS A 452 -14.08 -19.15 8.94
C CYS A 452 -13.32 -20.40 9.41
N GLU A 453 -12.04 -20.49 9.03
CA GLU A 453 -11.17 -21.60 9.43
C GLU A 453 -10.02 -21.08 10.29
N LEU A 454 -9.88 -21.65 11.50
CA LEU A 454 -8.71 -21.51 12.36
C LEU A 454 -8.12 -22.90 12.53
N SER A 455 -7.00 -23.20 11.87
CA SER A 455 -6.45 -24.56 11.89
C SER A 455 -4.92 -24.58 11.99
N GLY A 456 -4.41 -25.55 12.76
CA GLY A 456 -2.96 -25.81 12.88
C GLY A 456 -2.16 -24.65 13.47
N ASN A 457 -2.78 -23.68 14.15
CA ASN A 457 -2.06 -22.56 14.75
C ASN A 457 -1.40 -22.99 16.06
N GLN A 458 -0.21 -22.48 16.33
CA GLN A 458 0.52 -22.64 17.58
C GLN A 458 0.44 -21.36 18.40
N VAL A 459 -0.17 -21.43 19.58
CA VAL A 459 -0.44 -20.27 20.41
C VAL A 459 0.22 -20.43 21.78
N GLN A 460 1.19 -19.58 22.06
CA GLN A 460 1.71 -19.34 23.40
C GLN A 460 1.08 -18.07 23.95
N TRP A 461 0.39 -18.17 25.09
CA TRP A 461 -0.33 -17.06 25.67
C TRP A 461 -0.24 -17.04 27.20
N THR A 462 -0.70 -15.98 27.84
CA THR A 462 -0.56 -15.81 29.30
C THR A 462 -1.43 -16.77 30.13
N GLY A 463 -2.40 -17.44 29.53
CA GLY A 463 -3.41 -18.24 30.24
C GLY A 463 -4.40 -17.39 31.05
N ARG A 464 -4.35 -16.06 30.92
CA ARG A 464 -5.25 -15.11 31.58
C ARG A 464 -6.15 -14.45 30.56
N GLY A 465 -7.45 -14.35 30.84
CA GLY A 465 -8.43 -13.82 29.90
C GLY A 465 -8.91 -14.84 28.85
N PRO A 466 -9.71 -14.38 27.87
CA PRO A 466 -10.27 -15.25 26.85
C PRO A 466 -9.21 -15.67 25.80
N LEU A 467 -9.29 -16.91 25.34
CA LEU A 467 -8.54 -17.37 24.18
C LEU A 467 -9.27 -17.01 22.89
N LEU A 468 -10.58 -17.31 22.86
CA LEU A 468 -11.45 -17.09 21.70
C LEU A 468 -12.71 -16.35 22.16
N GLU A 469 -13.03 -15.26 21.48
CA GLU A 469 -14.29 -14.54 21.62
C GLU A 469 -15.11 -14.71 20.35
N LEU A 470 -16.28 -15.34 20.48
CA LEU A 470 -17.30 -15.40 19.44
C LEU A 470 -18.41 -14.42 19.80
N SER A 471 -18.75 -13.52 18.89
CA SER A 471 -19.85 -12.59 19.13
C SER A 471 -20.75 -12.46 17.91
N GLU A 472 -22.06 -12.38 18.15
CA GLU A 472 -23.05 -12.14 17.11
C GLU A 472 -24.12 -11.19 17.62
N SER A 473 -24.64 -10.34 16.73
CA SER A 473 -25.71 -9.40 17.07
C SER A 473 -27.09 -10.07 17.02
N GLN A 474 -27.24 -11.16 16.26
CA GLN A 474 -28.42 -11.97 16.15
C GLN A 474 -28.03 -13.43 16.01
N ALA A 475 -28.76 -14.34 16.68
CA ALA A 475 -28.48 -15.75 16.70
C ALA A 475 -28.45 -16.37 15.29
N GLY A 476 -27.43 -17.19 15.04
CA GLY A 476 -27.29 -17.96 13.81
C GLY A 476 -26.69 -17.22 12.62
N LEU A 477 -26.11 -16.04 12.81
CA LEU A 477 -25.39 -15.31 11.78
C LEU A 477 -23.87 -15.57 11.80
N LEU A 478 -23.36 -16.16 12.88
CA LEU A 478 -22.02 -16.71 12.97
C LEU A 478 -22.08 -18.22 12.78
N ARG A 479 -21.65 -18.73 11.63
CA ARG A 479 -21.83 -20.16 11.27
C ARG A 479 -20.62 -20.74 10.57
N GLN A 480 -20.53 -22.09 10.59
CA GLN A 480 -19.53 -22.85 9.85
C GLN A 480 -18.10 -22.46 10.25
N ILE A 481 -17.88 -22.23 11.53
CA ILE A 481 -16.56 -21.97 12.09
C ILE A 481 -15.84 -23.31 12.27
N LYS A 482 -14.63 -23.42 11.74
CA LYS A 482 -13.82 -24.61 11.84
C LYS A 482 -12.59 -24.34 12.72
N LEU A 483 -12.48 -25.09 13.82
CA LEU A 483 -11.37 -25.04 14.76
C LEU A 483 -10.68 -26.40 14.81
N VAL A 484 -9.57 -26.60 14.09
CA VAL A 484 -8.98 -27.93 13.95
C VAL A 484 -7.46 -27.89 14.14
N GLY A 485 -6.95 -28.78 14.99
CA GLY A 485 -5.51 -29.01 15.12
C GLY A 485 -4.71 -27.82 15.62
N ASN A 486 -5.34 -26.89 16.34
CA ASN A 486 -4.62 -25.79 16.98
C ASN A 486 -3.98 -26.28 18.28
N GLU A 487 -2.78 -25.81 18.57
CA GLU A 487 -2.04 -26.10 19.80
C GLU A 487 -1.98 -24.86 20.70
N PHE A 488 -2.32 -25.00 21.97
CA PHE A 488 -2.38 -23.91 22.95
C PHE A 488 -1.49 -24.20 24.15
N ALA A 489 -0.67 -23.25 24.53
CA ALA A 489 0.15 -23.31 25.72
C ALA A 489 0.03 -22.00 26.55
N PRO A 490 -0.56 -22.06 27.77
CA PRO A 490 -1.18 -23.21 28.41
C PRO A 490 -2.47 -23.68 27.73
N VAL A 491 -2.90 -24.88 28.01
CA VAL A 491 -4.18 -25.42 27.55
C VAL A 491 -5.33 -24.56 28.07
N PRO A 492 -6.25 -24.11 27.22
CA PRO A 492 -7.33 -23.23 27.63
C PRO A 492 -8.39 -23.97 28.49
N ARG A 493 -8.98 -23.26 29.43
CA ARG A 493 -10.14 -23.70 30.17
C ARG A 493 -11.42 -23.31 29.43
N ARG A 494 -12.53 -23.97 29.75
CA ARG A 494 -13.84 -23.72 29.14
C ARG A 494 -14.31 -22.26 29.31
N ASP A 495 -14.03 -21.61 30.43
CA ASP A 495 -14.39 -20.22 30.73
C ASP A 495 -13.58 -19.21 29.89
N GLN A 496 -12.54 -19.66 29.19
CA GLN A 496 -11.71 -18.85 28.30
C GLN A 496 -12.20 -18.86 26.83
N LEU A 497 -13.26 -19.61 26.57
CA LEU A 497 -14.04 -19.55 25.33
C LEU A 497 -15.29 -18.69 25.60
N VAL A 498 -15.23 -17.42 25.19
CA VAL A 498 -16.34 -16.48 25.35
C VAL A 498 -17.33 -16.66 24.21
N LEU A 499 -18.54 -17.04 24.55
CA LEU A 499 -19.64 -17.29 23.61
C LEU A 499 -20.65 -16.15 23.62
N PRO A 500 -21.43 -15.96 22.56
CA PRO A 500 -22.47 -14.95 22.49
C PRO A 500 -23.49 -15.11 23.63
N ARG A 501 -23.97 -14.01 24.18
CA ARG A 501 -25.01 -14.00 25.22
C ARG A 501 -26.32 -14.57 24.64
N GLY A 502 -26.84 -15.62 25.23
CA GLY A 502 -28.07 -16.31 24.79
C GLY A 502 -27.85 -17.44 23.79
N GLY A 503 -26.61 -17.72 23.44
CA GLY A 503 -26.25 -18.81 22.51
C GLY A 503 -26.47 -20.19 23.15
N LYS A 504 -27.53 -20.88 22.74
CA LYS A 504 -27.77 -22.29 23.09
C LYS A 504 -26.85 -23.25 22.32
N HIS A 505 -26.01 -22.80 21.38
CA HIS A 505 -25.56 -23.65 20.28
C HIS A 505 -24.13 -23.35 19.83
N PHE A 506 -23.13 -23.59 20.69
CA PHE A 506 -21.73 -23.67 20.25
C PHE A 506 -21.56 -24.71 19.13
N SER A 507 -22.28 -25.86 19.26
CA SER A 507 -22.30 -26.93 18.25
C SER A 507 -22.94 -26.54 16.92
N GLU A 508 -23.78 -25.51 16.89
CA GLU A 508 -24.36 -24.99 15.63
C GLU A 508 -23.46 -23.95 14.94
N MET A 509 -22.62 -23.26 15.72
CA MET A 509 -21.67 -22.28 15.19
C MET A 509 -20.39 -22.93 14.68
N VAL A 510 -20.00 -24.04 15.29
CA VAL A 510 -18.71 -24.70 15.07
C VAL A 510 -18.95 -26.10 14.50
N ASP A 511 -18.80 -26.27 13.22
CA ASP A 511 -19.02 -27.54 12.50
C ASP A 511 -18.10 -28.69 12.95
N ARG A 512 -16.92 -28.37 13.46
CA ARG A 512 -15.98 -29.29 14.10
C ARG A 512 -15.05 -28.54 15.03
N ALA A 513 -15.25 -28.67 16.33
CA ALA A 513 -14.22 -28.40 17.31
C ALA A 513 -13.48 -29.71 17.60
N ILE A 514 -12.39 -29.97 16.90
CA ILE A 514 -11.38 -30.87 17.44
C ILE A 514 -10.39 -29.95 18.17
N ILE A 515 -10.74 -29.62 19.41
CA ILE A 515 -9.79 -29.09 20.37
C ILE A 515 -9.43 -30.31 21.24
N PRO A 516 -8.39 -31.07 20.89
CA PRO A 516 -8.09 -32.35 21.53
C PRO A 516 -7.77 -32.24 23.03
N GLN A 517 -7.75 -31.03 23.57
CA GLN A 517 -7.19 -30.72 24.87
C GLN A 517 -8.13 -29.99 25.82
N ILE A 518 -9.37 -29.66 25.43
CA ILE A 518 -10.32 -29.08 26.39
C ILE A 518 -11.07 -30.22 27.06
N GLU A 519 -10.69 -30.54 28.30
CA GLU A 519 -11.44 -31.45 29.15
C GLU A 519 -12.88 -30.93 29.34
N GLY A 520 -13.87 -31.68 28.90
CA GLY A 520 -15.29 -31.46 29.20
C GLY A 520 -16.11 -30.70 28.14
N ILE A 521 -15.76 -30.70 26.87
CA ILE A 521 -16.67 -30.32 25.77
C ILE A 521 -17.14 -31.57 25.02
#